data_a25776cfe14893e5eb5e92d4805c9602
#
_entry.id   a25776cfe14893e5eb5e92d4805c9602
#
_cell.length_a   1.000
_cell.length_b   1.000
_cell.length_c   1.000
_cell.angle_alpha   90.00
_cell.angle_beta   90.00
_cell.angle_gamma   90.00
#
_symmetry.space_group_name_H-M   'P 1'
#
loop_
_entity.id
_entity.type
_entity.pdbx_description
1 polymer ?
#
loop_
_entity_poly.entity_id
_entity_poly.type
_entity_poly.pdbx_seq_one_letter_code
_entity_poly.pdbx_strand_id
1 'polypeptide(L)'
;MKQDSELSPPQGPHQNPNTKIFWRFFWGTIVTLLCITIPLSIALMFQENQPIAELPITVIEEMIGEAAQKAKKNIEPNVKQMLDQIYEPVYAGIPAYADFHYSVLGEYTELFGVVFSDLANAIHNRLYKGFDRRFVTAATELDKEYAKAFSAALLLSEEIKTSPNRLLGPITKVILDDAMDRARITMPLATVAATVTGIGAMKATMTVVAKKLAYKISTKASAKLALKAGGIGTGIATGALLCAWSGPFAALCGLAGGAAAWLTVDAVVVNLDEYFNRDVFEIELRNIIKEDRKNKKKILEAALIQKACAMAKNFT
;
A
#
# COMPACT_ATOMS: atom_id res chain seq x y z
N MET A 1 109.43 4.93 67.70
CA MET A 1 108.21 4.18 67.99
C MET A 1 107.19 4.60 66.94
N LYS A 2 107.02 3.76 65.94
CA LYS A 2 105.97 3.95 64.92
C LYS A 2 104.82 3.07 65.26
N GLN A 3 103.65 3.63 65.35
CA GLN A 3 102.41 2.93 65.57
C GLN A 3 101.72 2.81 64.20
N ASP A 4 101.62 1.58 63.74
CA ASP A 4 100.95 1.29 62.46
C ASP A 4 99.43 1.12 62.79
N SER A 5 98.63 1.99 62.29
CA SER A 5 97.21 1.89 62.33
C SER A 5 96.69 1.12 61.13
N GLU A 6 96.20 -0.11 61.43
CA GLU A 6 95.50 -0.96 60.47
C GLU A 6 94.16 -0.34 60.08
N LEU A 7 93.99 0.00 58.79
CA LEU A 7 92.73 0.41 58.24
C LEU A 7 91.95 -0.86 57.81
N SER A 8 90.81 -1.09 58.47
CA SER A 8 89.87 -2.11 58.10
C SER A 8 89.21 -1.79 56.71
N PRO A 9 89.00 -2.79 55.87
CA PRO A 9 88.41 -2.56 54.58
C PRO A 9 86.91 -2.14 54.65
N PRO A 10 86.40 -1.29 53.77
CA PRO A 10 85.00 -0.82 53.83
C PRO A 10 84.05 -1.97 53.56
N GLN A 11 83.08 -2.12 54.46
CA GLN A 11 81.98 -3.06 54.35
C GLN A 11 81.11 -2.62 53.14
N GLY A 12 80.93 -3.54 52.19
CA GLY A 12 80.05 -3.31 51.05
C GLY A 12 78.59 -3.11 51.47
N PRO A 13 77.79 -2.45 50.69
CA PRO A 13 76.42 -2.11 51.05
C PRO A 13 75.61 -3.38 51.32
N HIS A 14 75.04 -3.47 52.51
CA HIS A 14 74.09 -4.52 52.94
C HIS A 14 72.93 -4.55 51.96
N GLN A 15 72.91 -5.53 51.08
CA GLN A 15 71.75 -5.76 50.18
C GLN A 15 70.55 -6.28 50.98
N ASN A 16 69.57 -5.42 51.22
CA ASN A 16 68.34 -5.75 51.88
C ASN A 16 67.62 -6.92 51.12
N PRO A 17 67.36 -8.07 51.77
CA PRO A 17 66.75 -9.23 51.10
C PRO A 17 65.40 -8.93 50.49
N ASN A 18 64.69 -7.91 50.95
CA ASN A 18 63.39 -7.46 50.35
C ASN A 18 63.51 -6.83 48.99
N THR A 19 64.68 -6.25 48.62
CA THR A 19 64.88 -5.67 47.31
C THR A 19 64.96 -6.74 46.23
N LYS A 20 65.49 -7.92 46.50
CA LYS A 20 65.56 -9.05 45.55
C LYS A 20 64.17 -9.63 45.28
N ILE A 21 63.29 -9.69 46.27
CA ILE A 21 61.89 -10.14 46.15
C ILE A 21 61.10 -9.12 45.34
N PHE A 22 61.21 -7.82 45.63
CA PHE A 22 60.59 -6.74 44.88
C PHE A 22 60.96 -6.75 43.39
N TRP A 23 62.27 -6.89 43.08
CA TRP A 23 62.75 -6.96 41.69
C TRP A 23 62.23 -8.20 40.94
N ARG A 24 62.07 -9.35 41.63
CA ARG A 24 61.48 -10.56 41.05
C ARG A 24 59.99 -10.35 40.69
N PHE A 25 59.22 -9.75 41.59
CA PHE A 25 57.84 -9.43 41.30
C PHE A 25 57.69 -8.36 40.22
N PHE A 26 58.50 -7.32 40.24
CA PHE A 26 58.52 -6.26 39.23
C PHE A 26 58.82 -6.80 37.85
N TRP A 27 59.86 -7.57 37.69
CA TRP A 27 60.18 -8.21 36.41
C TRP A 27 59.14 -9.25 35.99
N GLY A 28 58.57 -10.00 36.94
CA GLY A 28 57.52 -10.96 36.71
C GLY A 28 56.26 -10.27 36.13
N THR A 29 55.84 -9.13 36.68
CA THR A 29 54.69 -8.37 36.19
C THR A 29 54.95 -7.77 34.79
N ILE A 30 56.16 -7.25 34.53
CA ILE A 30 56.51 -6.72 33.19
C ILE A 30 56.50 -7.85 32.15
N VAL A 31 57.10 -9.01 32.45
CA VAL A 31 57.07 -10.14 31.52
C VAL A 31 55.68 -10.63 31.25
N THR A 32 54.84 -10.72 32.29
CA THR A 32 53.42 -11.12 32.12
C THR A 32 52.65 -10.12 31.26
N LEU A 33 52.84 -8.82 31.49
CA LEU A 33 52.22 -7.78 30.67
C LEU A 33 52.69 -7.84 29.19
N LEU A 34 53.99 -8.04 28.96
CA LEU A 34 54.52 -8.21 27.61
C LEU A 34 53.99 -9.48 26.92
N CYS A 35 53.87 -10.59 27.68
CA CYS A 35 53.33 -11.83 27.13
C CYS A 35 51.82 -11.73 26.79
N ILE A 36 51.07 -10.80 27.37
CA ILE A 36 49.66 -10.54 27.03
C ILE A 36 49.55 -9.49 25.93
N THR A 37 50.30 -8.40 26.02
CA THR A 37 50.15 -7.27 25.09
C THR A 37 50.72 -7.57 23.72
N ILE A 38 51.85 -8.30 23.61
CA ILE A 38 52.45 -8.64 22.31
C ILE A 38 51.53 -9.54 21.49
N PRO A 39 51.02 -10.70 21.98
CA PRO A 39 50.10 -11.53 21.17
C PRO A 39 48.79 -10.83 20.90
N LEU A 40 48.28 -10.01 21.81
CA LEU A 40 47.08 -9.21 21.59
C LEU A 40 47.28 -8.19 20.48
N SER A 41 48.44 -7.49 20.48
CA SER A 41 48.76 -6.52 19.42
C SER A 41 48.98 -7.23 18.05
N ILE A 42 49.61 -8.40 18.06
CA ILE A 42 49.75 -9.22 16.86
C ILE A 42 48.37 -9.71 16.36
N ALA A 43 47.52 -10.19 17.26
CA ALA A 43 46.17 -10.61 16.90
C ALA A 43 45.34 -9.45 16.30
N LEU A 44 45.45 -8.24 16.87
CA LEU A 44 44.79 -7.05 16.34
C LEU A 44 45.34 -6.64 14.96
N MET A 45 46.67 -6.72 14.74
CA MET A 45 47.29 -6.47 13.44
C MET A 45 46.86 -7.51 12.39
N PHE A 46 46.73 -8.78 12.76
CA PHE A 46 46.19 -9.79 11.85
C PHE A 46 44.71 -9.62 11.57
N GLN A 47 43.94 -9.06 12.48
CA GLN A 47 42.52 -8.77 12.28
C GLN A 47 42.34 -7.58 11.31
N GLU A 48 43.25 -6.60 11.33
CA GLU A 48 43.19 -5.42 10.45
C GLU A 48 43.65 -5.72 9.02
N ASN A 49 44.41 -6.79 8.81
CA ASN A 49 44.92 -7.25 7.50
C ASN A 49 44.05 -8.37 6.87
N GLN A 50 42.79 -8.55 7.27
CA GLN A 50 41.92 -9.44 6.51
C GLN A 50 41.78 -8.89 5.07
N PRO A 51 41.97 -9.72 4.04
CA PRO A 51 41.83 -9.24 2.68
C PRO A 51 40.41 -8.72 2.47
N ILE A 52 40.29 -7.41 2.23
CA ILE A 52 39.07 -6.75 1.85
C ILE A 52 38.62 -7.37 0.53
N ALA A 53 37.56 -8.16 0.53
CA ALA A 53 37.03 -8.77 -0.67
C ALA A 53 36.11 -7.77 -1.37
N GLU A 54 36.61 -7.09 -2.38
CA GLU A 54 35.77 -6.40 -3.35
C GLU A 54 35.09 -7.47 -4.23
N LEU A 55 33.74 -7.47 -4.22
CA LEU A 55 33.01 -8.34 -5.14
C LEU A 55 33.04 -7.73 -6.54
N PRO A 56 33.18 -8.55 -7.59
CA PRO A 56 33.04 -8.08 -8.96
C PRO A 56 31.64 -7.42 -9.15
N ILE A 57 31.59 -6.34 -9.92
CA ILE A 57 30.34 -5.61 -10.18
C ILE A 57 29.25 -6.54 -10.73
N THR A 58 29.61 -7.46 -11.62
CA THR A 58 28.70 -8.46 -12.20
C THR A 58 28.05 -9.35 -11.15
N VAL A 59 28.78 -9.75 -10.10
CA VAL A 59 28.24 -10.54 -8.98
C VAL A 59 27.27 -9.69 -8.15
N ILE A 60 27.59 -8.41 -7.92
CA ILE A 60 26.72 -7.49 -7.18
C ILE A 60 25.41 -7.26 -7.96
N GLU A 61 25.48 -7.07 -9.27
CA GLU A 61 24.30 -6.92 -10.14
C GLU A 61 23.42 -8.16 -10.10
N GLU A 62 23.99 -9.35 -10.17
CA GLU A 62 23.26 -10.61 -10.05
C GLU A 62 22.57 -10.73 -8.68
N MET A 63 23.29 -10.46 -7.59
CA MET A 63 22.74 -10.45 -6.24
C MET A 63 21.54 -9.48 -6.09
N ILE A 64 21.68 -8.27 -6.63
CA ILE A 64 20.61 -7.26 -6.60
C ILE A 64 19.41 -7.75 -7.43
N GLY A 65 19.65 -8.31 -8.60
CA GLY A 65 18.64 -8.87 -9.48
C GLY A 65 17.86 -10.01 -8.80
N GLU A 66 18.57 -10.95 -8.20
CA GLU A 66 17.98 -12.05 -7.45
C GLU A 66 17.17 -11.56 -6.23
N ALA A 67 17.74 -10.64 -5.45
CA ALA A 67 17.05 -10.06 -4.29
C ALA A 67 15.75 -9.34 -4.71
N ALA A 68 15.78 -8.62 -5.84
CA ALA A 68 14.60 -7.96 -6.39
C ALA A 68 13.51 -8.96 -6.81
N GLN A 69 13.88 -10.07 -7.44
CA GLN A 69 12.93 -11.13 -7.81
C GLN A 69 12.38 -11.88 -6.58
N LYS A 70 13.22 -12.16 -5.58
CA LYS A 70 12.79 -12.77 -4.31
C LYS A 70 11.81 -11.82 -3.59
N ALA A 71 12.12 -10.53 -3.50
CA ALA A 71 11.23 -9.53 -2.91
C ALA A 71 9.88 -9.46 -3.63
N LYS A 72 9.88 -9.39 -4.97
CA LYS A 72 8.66 -9.43 -5.78
C LYS A 72 7.81 -10.66 -5.45
N LYS A 73 8.40 -11.85 -5.46
CA LYS A 73 7.70 -13.12 -5.18
C LYS A 73 7.09 -13.13 -3.77
N ASN A 74 7.80 -12.57 -2.79
CA ASN A 74 7.32 -12.50 -1.41
C ASN A 74 6.15 -11.52 -1.23
N ILE A 75 6.10 -10.45 -2.02
CA ILE A 75 5.07 -9.40 -1.93
C ILE A 75 3.84 -9.70 -2.78
N GLU A 76 3.96 -10.50 -3.83
CA GLU A 76 2.85 -10.81 -4.74
C GLU A 76 1.56 -11.32 -4.05
N PRO A 77 1.61 -12.19 -3.01
CA PRO A 77 0.43 -12.56 -2.24
C PRO A 77 -0.23 -11.38 -1.51
N ASN A 78 0.57 -10.43 -1.04
CA ASN A 78 0.10 -9.27 -0.29
C ASN A 78 -0.70 -8.30 -1.16
N VAL A 79 -0.43 -8.24 -2.47
CA VAL A 79 -1.24 -7.49 -3.45
C VAL A 79 -2.68 -7.96 -3.44
N LYS A 80 -2.91 -9.28 -3.42
CA LYS A 80 -4.26 -9.85 -3.37
C LYS A 80 -4.95 -9.46 -2.07
N GLN A 81 -4.29 -9.66 -0.94
CA GLN A 81 -4.83 -9.35 0.39
C GLN A 81 -5.16 -7.85 0.52
N MET A 82 -4.26 -6.99 0.06
CA MET A 82 -4.46 -5.54 0.01
C MET A 82 -5.73 -5.19 -0.77
N LEU A 83 -5.89 -5.75 -1.96
CA LEU A 83 -7.07 -5.49 -2.78
C LEU A 83 -8.34 -6.03 -2.14
N ASP A 84 -8.30 -7.20 -1.47
CA ASP A 84 -9.45 -7.75 -0.74
C ASP A 84 -9.92 -6.75 0.32
N GLN A 85 -9.01 -6.23 1.13
CA GLN A 85 -9.31 -5.26 2.19
C GLN A 85 -9.84 -3.93 1.65
N ILE A 86 -9.29 -3.43 0.55
CA ILE A 86 -9.69 -2.13 -0.02
C ILE A 86 -11.07 -2.22 -0.67
N TYR A 87 -11.39 -3.34 -1.32
CA TYR A 87 -12.67 -3.55 -1.99
C TYR A 87 -13.78 -4.06 -1.07
N GLU A 88 -13.47 -4.55 0.12
CA GLU A 88 -14.47 -4.99 1.09
C GLU A 88 -15.56 -3.93 1.35
N PRO A 89 -15.22 -2.65 1.69
CA PRO A 89 -16.24 -1.63 1.89
C PRO A 89 -17.06 -1.31 0.63
N VAL A 90 -16.46 -1.49 -0.57
CA VAL A 90 -17.18 -1.29 -1.84
C VAL A 90 -18.21 -2.39 -2.03
N TYR A 91 -17.85 -3.65 -1.79
CA TYR A 91 -18.78 -4.77 -1.86
C TYR A 91 -19.86 -4.69 -0.77
N ALA A 92 -19.51 -4.29 0.44
CA ALA A 92 -20.44 -4.09 1.53
C ALA A 92 -21.44 -2.94 1.26
N GLY A 93 -21.05 -1.96 0.45
CA GLY A 93 -21.88 -0.84 0.04
C GLY A 93 -22.92 -1.17 -1.04
N ILE A 94 -22.82 -2.34 -1.72
CA ILE A 94 -23.73 -2.71 -2.83
C ILE A 94 -25.20 -2.72 -2.42
N PRO A 95 -25.62 -3.37 -1.30
CA PRO A 95 -27.01 -3.37 -0.90
C PRO A 95 -27.55 -1.96 -0.63
N ALA A 96 -26.78 -1.14 0.09
CA ALA A 96 -27.15 0.24 0.37
C ALA A 96 -27.25 1.11 -0.89
N TYR A 97 -26.41 0.83 -1.89
CA TYR A 97 -26.52 1.46 -3.21
C TYR A 97 -27.76 0.98 -3.96
N ALA A 98 -28.10 -0.32 -3.88
CA ALA A 98 -29.32 -0.87 -4.45
C ALA A 98 -30.57 -0.25 -3.80
N ASP A 99 -30.62 -0.11 -2.47
CA ASP A 99 -31.69 0.59 -1.75
C ASP A 99 -31.88 2.03 -2.29
N PHE A 100 -30.76 2.74 -2.51
CA PHE A 100 -30.81 4.07 -3.10
C PHE A 100 -31.30 4.02 -4.57
N HIS A 101 -30.77 3.12 -5.40
CA HIS A 101 -31.14 2.96 -6.80
C HIS A 101 -32.65 2.70 -6.97
N TYR A 102 -33.20 1.84 -6.11
CA TYR A 102 -34.62 1.49 -6.10
C TYR A 102 -35.48 2.41 -5.22
N SER A 103 -34.94 3.54 -4.75
CA SER A 103 -35.73 4.59 -4.12
C SER A 103 -36.23 5.59 -5.15
N VAL A 104 -37.36 6.19 -4.92
CA VAL A 104 -37.92 7.28 -5.75
C VAL A 104 -36.91 8.43 -5.88
N LEU A 105 -36.25 8.81 -4.77
CA LEU A 105 -35.23 9.85 -4.75
C LEU A 105 -33.98 9.43 -5.55
N GLY A 106 -33.58 8.17 -5.39
CA GLY A 106 -32.44 7.59 -6.12
C GLY A 106 -32.66 7.62 -7.62
N GLU A 107 -33.80 7.15 -8.06
CA GLU A 107 -34.16 7.12 -9.47
C GLU A 107 -34.17 8.51 -10.11
N TYR A 108 -34.74 9.51 -9.45
CA TYR A 108 -34.70 10.88 -9.96
C TYR A 108 -33.27 11.44 -9.94
N THR A 109 -32.47 11.17 -8.91
CA THR A 109 -31.08 11.61 -8.83
C THR A 109 -30.24 10.99 -9.93
N GLU A 110 -30.42 9.70 -10.22
CA GLU A 110 -29.70 9.00 -11.30
C GLU A 110 -30.16 9.46 -12.68
N LEU A 111 -31.47 9.71 -12.87
CA LEU A 111 -32.02 10.25 -14.10
C LEU A 111 -31.44 11.64 -14.40
N PHE A 112 -31.38 12.53 -13.39
CA PHE A 112 -30.72 13.83 -13.54
C PHE A 112 -29.22 13.66 -13.80
N GLY A 113 -28.55 12.70 -13.14
CA GLY A 113 -27.14 12.37 -13.38
C GLY A 113 -26.88 11.91 -14.81
N VAL A 114 -27.79 11.15 -15.44
CA VAL A 114 -27.71 10.76 -16.86
C VAL A 114 -27.84 11.97 -17.77
N VAL A 115 -28.83 12.83 -17.51
CA VAL A 115 -29.11 14.04 -18.29
C VAL A 115 -27.93 15.03 -18.20
N PHE A 116 -27.31 15.16 -17.03
CA PHE A 116 -26.21 16.10 -16.80
C PHE A 116 -24.82 15.46 -16.83
N SER A 117 -24.69 14.21 -17.31
CA SER A 117 -23.42 13.49 -17.42
C SER A 117 -22.65 13.31 -16.10
N ASP A 118 -23.32 13.37 -14.97
CA ASP A 118 -22.69 13.32 -13.62
C ASP A 118 -22.98 12.02 -12.85
N LEU A 119 -23.65 11.07 -13.48
CA LEU A 119 -23.99 9.77 -12.88
C LEU A 119 -22.75 9.01 -12.39
N ALA A 120 -21.64 9.11 -13.13
CA ALA A 120 -20.38 8.46 -12.75
C ALA A 120 -19.84 8.99 -11.41
N ASN A 121 -19.92 10.30 -11.19
CA ASN A 121 -19.50 10.93 -9.92
C ASN A 121 -20.47 10.59 -8.77
N ALA A 122 -21.76 10.53 -9.05
CA ALA A 122 -22.74 10.12 -8.05
C ALA A 122 -22.51 8.68 -7.56
N ILE A 123 -22.23 7.75 -8.48
CA ILE A 123 -21.89 6.36 -8.15
C ILE A 123 -20.58 6.30 -7.34
N HIS A 124 -19.55 7.02 -7.82
CA HIS A 124 -18.26 7.08 -7.13
C HIS A 124 -18.41 7.58 -5.70
N ASN A 125 -19.10 8.68 -5.49
CA ASN A 125 -19.25 9.28 -4.18
C ASN A 125 -20.03 8.41 -3.19
N ARG A 126 -20.90 7.51 -3.67
CA ARG A 126 -21.67 6.61 -2.82
C ARG A 126 -20.96 5.28 -2.58
N LEU A 127 -20.47 4.64 -3.64
CA LEU A 127 -19.95 3.27 -3.59
C LEU A 127 -18.43 3.23 -3.32
N TYR A 128 -17.68 4.18 -3.89
CA TYR A 128 -16.22 4.24 -3.76
C TYR A 128 -15.73 5.34 -2.81
N LYS A 129 -16.55 5.80 -1.91
CA LYS A 129 -16.17 6.85 -0.96
C LYS A 129 -14.89 6.50 -0.21
N GLY A 130 -13.86 7.35 -0.37
CA GLY A 130 -12.55 7.20 0.27
C GLY A 130 -11.70 6.04 -0.27
N PHE A 131 -12.11 5.39 -1.36
CA PHE A 131 -11.37 4.31 -2.01
C PHE A 131 -9.98 4.77 -2.43
N ASP A 132 -9.87 5.93 -3.08
CA ASP A 132 -8.61 6.46 -3.61
C ASP A 132 -7.55 6.58 -2.52
N ARG A 133 -7.92 7.18 -1.39
CA ARG A 133 -7.01 7.34 -0.25
C ARG A 133 -6.60 5.98 0.32
N ARG A 134 -7.55 5.06 0.52
CA ARG A 134 -7.24 3.71 1.02
C ARG A 134 -6.29 2.98 0.07
N PHE A 135 -6.52 3.08 -1.23
CA PHE A 135 -5.72 2.41 -2.25
C PHE A 135 -4.29 2.95 -2.30
N VAL A 136 -4.11 4.27 -2.33
CA VAL A 136 -2.79 4.90 -2.33
C VAL A 136 -2.03 4.61 -1.03
N THR A 137 -2.70 4.69 0.13
CA THR A 137 -2.08 4.38 1.42
C THR A 137 -1.60 2.94 1.47
N ALA A 138 -2.42 1.99 1.05
CA ALA A 138 -2.06 0.57 1.06
C ALA A 138 -0.98 0.23 0.03
N ALA A 139 -0.99 0.88 -1.14
CA ALA A 139 0.09 0.73 -2.12
C ALA A 139 1.42 1.30 -1.61
N THR A 140 1.39 2.40 -0.85
CA THR A 140 2.57 2.95 -0.18
C THR A 140 3.13 1.98 0.86
N GLU A 141 2.27 1.32 1.63
CA GLU A 141 2.72 0.31 2.59
C GLU A 141 3.31 -0.91 1.88
N LEU A 142 2.71 -1.34 0.77
CA LEU A 142 3.24 -2.42 -0.05
C LEU A 142 4.62 -2.10 -0.65
N ASP A 143 4.87 -0.83 -1.02
CA ASP A 143 6.21 -0.36 -1.44
C ASP A 143 7.24 -0.48 -0.32
N LYS A 144 6.85 -0.15 0.92
CA LYS A 144 7.72 -0.31 2.10
C LYS A 144 8.00 -1.78 2.43
N GLU A 145 6.99 -2.64 2.32
CA GLU A 145 7.14 -4.08 2.50
C GLU A 145 8.07 -4.67 1.45
N TYR A 146 7.95 -4.23 0.19
CA TYR A 146 8.89 -4.61 -0.87
C TYR A 146 10.32 -4.22 -0.52
N ALA A 147 10.55 -2.99 -0.06
CA ALA A 147 11.89 -2.53 0.31
C ALA A 147 12.47 -3.35 1.48
N LYS A 148 11.67 -3.72 2.47
CA LYS A 148 12.07 -4.62 3.57
C LYS A 148 12.42 -6.01 3.05
N ALA A 149 11.57 -6.58 2.19
CA ALA A 149 11.80 -7.91 1.61
C ALA A 149 13.03 -7.93 0.71
N PHE A 150 13.27 -6.86 -0.05
CA PHE A 150 14.47 -6.68 -0.87
C PHE A 150 15.73 -6.63 -0.01
N SER A 151 15.76 -5.76 1.01
CA SER A 151 16.90 -5.65 1.92
C SER A 151 17.19 -6.98 2.63
N ALA A 152 16.15 -7.68 3.09
CA ALA A 152 16.30 -8.99 3.72
C ALA A 152 16.84 -10.04 2.73
N ALA A 153 16.36 -10.07 1.48
CA ALA A 153 16.82 -10.99 0.45
C ALA A 153 18.26 -10.72 0.06
N LEU A 154 18.67 -9.45 -0.01
CA LEU A 154 20.03 -9.04 -0.33
C LEU A 154 21.02 -9.46 0.77
N LEU A 155 20.69 -9.20 2.03
CA LEU A 155 21.53 -9.56 3.18
C LEU A 155 21.62 -11.09 3.40
N LEU A 156 20.66 -11.85 2.88
CA LEU A 156 20.62 -13.31 2.95
C LEU A 156 21.20 -13.98 1.70
N SER A 157 21.81 -13.24 0.77
CA SER A 157 22.47 -13.83 -0.39
C SER A 157 23.63 -14.75 0.05
N GLU A 158 23.88 -15.82 -0.71
CA GLU A 158 24.92 -16.80 -0.36
C GLU A 158 26.31 -16.16 -0.37
N GLU A 159 26.54 -15.17 -1.23
CA GLU A 159 27.80 -14.43 -1.37
C GLU A 159 28.14 -13.64 -0.09
N ILE A 160 27.13 -13.10 0.58
CA ILE A 160 27.31 -12.40 1.86
C ILE A 160 27.44 -13.40 3.01
N LYS A 161 26.65 -14.47 3.02
CA LYS A 161 26.67 -15.48 4.09
C LYS A 161 27.95 -16.32 4.10
N THR A 162 28.47 -16.70 2.93
CA THR A 162 29.69 -17.52 2.81
C THR A 162 30.96 -16.74 3.12
N SER A 163 30.84 -15.44 3.33
CA SER A 163 31.95 -14.56 3.69
C SER A 163 31.81 -13.96 5.11
N PRO A 164 31.54 -14.76 6.14
CA PRO A 164 31.27 -14.24 7.49
C PRO A 164 32.44 -13.48 8.11
N ASN A 165 33.66 -13.68 7.61
CA ASN A 165 34.90 -13.01 8.07
C ASN A 165 35.48 -12.04 7.05
N ARG A 166 34.83 -11.84 5.90
CA ARG A 166 35.28 -10.85 4.92
C ARG A 166 34.53 -9.55 5.18
N LEU A 167 35.25 -8.54 5.62
CA LEU A 167 34.75 -7.16 5.55
C LEU A 167 34.48 -6.89 4.07
N LEU A 168 33.19 -6.67 3.73
CA LEU A 168 32.84 -6.19 2.40
C LEU A 168 33.63 -4.93 2.11
N GLY A 169 34.28 -4.87 0.96
CA GLY A 169 35.04 -3.70 0.57
C GLY A 169 34.16 -2.44 0.57
N PRO A 170 34.75 -1.28 0.77
CA PRO A 170 34.00 -0.02 0.86
C PRO A 170 33.16 0.24 -0.37
N ILE A 171 33.61 -0.11 -1.57
CA ILE A 171 32.87 0.04 -2.82
C ILE A 171 31.66 -0.89 -2.85
N THR A 172 31.83 -2.17 -2.52
CA THR A 172 30.72 -3.15 -2.44
C THR A 172 29.66 -2.68 -1.47
N LYS A 173 30.07 -2.19 -0.28
CA LYS A 173 29.15 -1.68 0.73
C LYS A 173 28.35 -0.48 0.24
N VAL A 174 29.01 0.50 -0.40
CA VAL A 174 28.36 1.69 -0.96
C VAL A 174 27.32 1.31 -2.01
N ILE A 175 27.63 0.36 -2.90
CA ILE A 175 26.68 -0.10 -3.93
C ILE A 175 25.47 -0.79 -3.31
N LEU A 176 25.68 -1.64 -2.30
CA LEU A 176 24.57 -2.34 -1.61
C LEU A 176 23.71 -1.37 -0.81
N ASP A 177 24.28 -0.41 -0.12
CA ASP A 177 23.56 0.63 0.61
C ASP A 177 22.74 1.50 -0.35
N ASP A 178 23.32 1.92 -1.49
CA ASP A 178 22.60 2.66 -2.54
C ASP A 178 21.43 1.85 -3.12
N ALA A 179 21.62 0.55 -3.37
CA ALA A 179 20.54 -0.33 -3.83
C ALA A 179 19.39 -0.43 -2.81
N MET A 180 19.72 -0.55 -1.52
CA MET A 180 18.71 -0.58 -0.46
C MET A 180 17.96 0.75 -0.34
N ASP A 181 18.65 1.87 -0.46
CA ASP A 181 18.04 3.20 -0.41
C ASP A 181 17.16 3.45 -1.63
N ARG A 182 17.57 3.07 -2.82
CA ARG A 182 16.73 3.12 -4.02
C ARG A 182 15.46 2.30 -3.86
N ALA A 183 15.55 1.10 -3.29
CA ALA A 183 14.36 0.27 -3.02
C ALA A 183 13.36 0.94 -2.07
N ARG A 184 13.84 1.77 -1.13
CA ARG A 184 13.01 2.54 -0.19
C ARG A 184 12.41 3.79 -0.83
N ILE A 185 13.20 4.55 -1.59
CA ILE A 185 12.80 5.84 -2.18
C ILE A 185 11.87 5.64 -3.37
N THR A 186 12.11 4.61 -4.19
CA THR A 186 11.29 4.34 -5.36
C THR A 186 9.94 3.77 -4.93
N MET A 187 8.87 4.52 -5.15
CA MET A 187 7.49 4.15 -4.77
C MET A 187 6.59 3.98 -6.01
N PRO A 188 6.89 3.04 -6.92
CA PRO A 188 6.12 2.90 -8.16
C PRO A 188 4.70 2.42 -7.89
N LEU A 189 4.46 1.61 -6.86
CA LEU A 189 3.11 1.12 -6.54
C LEU A 189 2.21 2.25 -6.07
N ALA A 190 2.71 3.13 -5.18
CA ALA A 190 1.98 4.31 -4.73
C ALA A 190 1.70 5.29 -5.88
N THR A 191 2.68 5.50 -6.78
CA THR A 191 2.51 6.35 -7.96
C THR A 191 1.49 5.76 -8.94
N VAL A 192 1.59 4.47 -9.24
CA VAL A 192 0.63 3.77 -10.08
C VAL A 192 -0.74 3.76 -9.42
N ALA A 193 -0.83 3.53 -8.10
CA ALA A 193 -2.07 3.60 -7.35
C ALA A 193 -2.72 4.98 -7.49
N ALA A 194 -1.97 6.06 -7.33
CA ALA A 194 -2.47 7.43 -7.50
C ALA A 194 -2.96 7.68 -8.93
N THR A 195 -2.28 7.15 -9.95
CA THR A 195 -2.71 7.31 -11.35
C THR A 195 -3.96 6.51 -11.68
N VAL A 196 -4.08 5.26 -11.19
CA VAL A 196 -5.25 4.40 -11.49
C VAL A 196 -6.46 4.70 -10.62
N THR A 197 -6.30 5.43 -9.53
CA THR A 197 -7.40 5.92 -8.69
C THR A 197 -7.67 7.41 -8.88
N GLY A 198 -6.77 8.13 -9.56
CA GLY A 198 -6.97 9.54 -9.89
C GLY A 198 -8.29 9.78 -10.63
N ILE A 199 -8.80 10.99 -10.53
CA ILE A 199 -10.14 11.40 -11.02
C ILE A 199 -10.43 10.91 -12.43
N GLY A 200 -9.43 10.92 -13.31
CA GLY A 200 -9.59 10.48 -14.71
C GLY A 200 -9.79 8.96 -14.86
N ALA A 201 -9.01 8.15 -14.14
CA ALA A 201 -9.05 6.69 -14.24
C ALA A 201 -10.31 6.12 -13.55
N MET A 202 -10.66 6.63 -12.37
CA MET A 202 -11.90 6.27 -11.69
C MET A 202 -13.12 6.70 -12.48
N LYS A 203 -13.07 7.89 -13.11
CA LYS A 203 -14.13 8.35 -13.99
C LYS A 203 -14.33 7.40 -15.17
N ALA A 204 -13.26 6.84 -15.76
CA ALA A 204 -13.38 5.86 -16.83
C ALA A 204 -14.07 4.57 -16.37
N THR A 205 -13.68 4.02 -15.20
CA THR A 205 -14.35 2.85 -14.62
C THR A 205 -15.81 3.14 -14.30
N MET A 206 -16.09 4.27 -13.65
CA MET A 206 -17.46 4.66 -13.31
C MET A 206 -18.29 4.99 -14.54
N THR A 207 -17.69 5.46 -15.63
CA THR A 207 -18.38 5.67 -16.90
C THR A 207 -18.92 4.35 -17.48
N VAL A 208 -18.21 3.24 -17.33
CA VAL A 208 -18.71 1.92 -17.77
C VAL A 208 -19.91 1.50 -16.93
N VAL A 209 -19.85 1.68 -15.61
CA VAL A 209 -20.98 1.44 -14.69
C VAL A 209 -22.14 2.35 -15.05
N ALA A 210 -21.87 3.65 -15.19
CA ALA A 210 -22.88 4.67 -15.50
C ALA A 210 -23.56 4.42 -16.86
N LYS A 211 -22.83 4.00 -17.89
CA LYS A 211 -23.42 3.67 -19.19
C LYS A 211 -24.41 2.51 -19.10
N LYS A 212 -24.07 1.45 -18.37
CA LYS A 212 -24.97 0.30 -18.16
C LYS A 212 -26.22 0.70 -17.35
N LEU A 213 -26.02 1.49 -16.31
CA LEU A 213 -27.12 2.04 -15.51
C LEU A 213 -27.98 3.00 -16.33
N ALA A 214 -27.39 3.92 -17.07
CA ALA A 214 -28.09 4.88 -17.92
C ALA A 214 -28.99 4.19 -18.95
N TYR A 215 -28.55 3.10 -19.54
CA TYR A 215 -29.38 2.30 -20.44
C TYR A 215 -30.61 1.74 -19.71
N LYS A 216 -30.43 1.16 -18.51
CA LYS A 216 -31.54 0.64 -17.70
C LYS A 216 -32.49 1.75 -17.25
N ILE A 217 -31.95 2.90 -16.82
CA ILE A 217 -32.76 4.05 -16.40
C ILE A 217 -33.59 4.61 -17.57
N SER A 218 -33.01 4.72 -18.77
CA SER A 218 -33.70 5.23 -19.94
C SER A 218 -34.84 4.31 -20.41
N THR A 219 -34.64 2.99 -20.34
CA THR A 219 -35.70 2.02 -20.66
C THR A 219 -36.85 2.07 -19.66
N LYS A 220 -36.55 2.24 -18.36
CA LYS A 220 -37.57 2.44 -17.31
C LYS A 220 -38.32 3.76 -17.47
N ALA A 221 -37.59 4.85 -17.75
CA ALA A 221 -38.21 6.16 -17.93
C ALA A 221 -39.24 6.17 -19.04
N SER A 222 -38.96 5.51 -20.18
CA SER A 222 -39.92 5.41 -21.28
C SER A 222 -41.17 4.59 -20.92
N ALA A 223 -41.00 3.47 -20.19
CA ALA A 223 -42.12 2.67 -19.70
C ALA A 223 -43.00 3.46 -18.70
N LYS A 224 -42.36 4.20 -17.79
CA LYS A 224 -43.06 5.02 -16.78
C LYS A 224 -43.83 6.18 -17.41
N LEU A 225 -43.27 6.83 -18.41
CA LEU A 225 -43.95 7.91 -19.14
C LEU A 225 -45.27 7.41 -19.75
N ALA A 226 -45.29 6.21 -20.33
CA ALA A 226 -46.50 5.61 -20.87
C ALA A 226 -47.54 5.32 -19.77
N LEU A 227 -47.12 4.81 -18.62
CA LEU A 227 -48.03 4.57 -17.46
C LEU A 227 -48.54 5.88 -16.86
N LYS A 228 -47.65 6.87 -16.74
CA LYS A 228 -47.99 8.17 -16.12
C LYS A 228 -48.90 9.01 -16.98
N ALA A 229 -48.85 8.93 -18.31
CA ALA A 229 -49.76 9.62 -19.21
C ALA A 229 -51.23 9.28 -18.91
N GLY A 230 -51.51 8.01 -18.53
CA GLY A 230 -52.82 7.60 -18.06
C GLY A 230 -53.14 8.04 -16.60
N GLY A 231 -52.14 7.87 -15.69
CA GLY A 231 -52.29 8.15 -14.25
C GLY A 231 -52.49 9.61 -13.88
N ILE A 232 -51.76 10.53 -14.59
CA ILE A 232 -51.94 11.98 -14.33
C ILE A 232 -53.32 12.43 -14.76
N GLY A 233 -53.80 11.98 -15.91
CA GLY A 233 -55.15 12.33 -16.38
C GLY A 233 -56.25 11.91 -15.37
N THR A 234 -56.15 10.67 -14.87
CA THR A 234 -57.12 10.18 -13.86
C THR A 234 -56.97 10.88 -12.51
N GLY A 235 -55.73 11.13 -12.04
CA GLY A 235 -55.47 11.83 -10.77
C GLY A 235 -55.95 13.26 -10.75
N ILE A 236 -55.72 14.00 -11.86
CA ILE A 236 -56.24 15.37 -12.01
C ILE A 236 -57.76 15.38 -12.03
N ALA A 237 -58.38 14.46 -12.80
CA ALA A 237 -59.84 14.34 -12.86
C ALA A 237 -60.42 13.97 -11.49
N THR A 238 -59.86 13.00 -10.80
CA THR A 238 -60.30 12.57 -9.47
C THR A 238 -60.13 13.68 -8.42
N GLY A 239 -58.97 14.34 -8.40
CA GLY A 239 -58.71 15.47 -7.49
C GLY A 239 -59.64 16.65 -7.75
N ALA A 240 -59.87 16.99 -9.02
CA ALA A 240 -60.83 18.04 -9.39
C ALA A 240 -62.25 17.70 -9.00
N LEU A 241 -62.68 16.44 -9.15
CA LEU A 241 -63.98 15.96 -8.74
C LEU A 241 -64.17 16.01 -7.22
N LEU A 242 -63.20 15.56 -6.45
CA LEU A 242 -63.25 15.59 -4.98
C LEU A 242 -63.35 17.02 -4.42
N CYS A 243 -62.78 17.97 -5.11
CA CYS A 243 -62.78 19.38 -4.73
C CYS A 243 -63.73 20.25 -5.54
N ALA A 244 -64.61 19.66 -6.35
CA ALA A 244 -65.54 20.40 -7.22
C ALA A 244 -66.41 21.41 -6.48
N TRP A 245 -66.71 21.15 -5.22
CA TRP A 245 -67.46 22.06 -4.37
C TRP A 245 -66.67 23.30 -3.88
N SER A 246 -65.35 23.32 -4.05
CA SER A 246 -64.47 24.42 -3.63
C SER A 246 -64.23 25.51 -4.70
N GLY A 247 -65.00 25.46 -5.79
CA GLY A 247 -64.95 26.47 -6.86
C GLY A 247 -63.56 26.59 -7.53
N PRO A 248 -62.96 27.80 -7.53
CA PRO A 248 -61.68 28.00 -8.25
C PRO A 248 -60.50 27.20 -7.68
N PHE A 249 -60.61 26.63 -6.50
CA PHE A 249 -59.62 25.78 -5.92
C PHE A 249 -59.66 24.32 -6.42
N ALA A 250 -60.70 23.92 -7.17
CA ALA A 250 -60.77 22.58 -7.79
C ALA A 250 -59.58 22.26 -8.69
N ALA A 251 -59.01 23.27 -9.39
CA ALA A 251 -57.83 23.12 -10.22
C ALA A 251 -56.58 22.78 -9.37
N LEU A 252 -56.41 23.41 -8.22
CA LEU A 252 -55.29 23.10 -7.30
C LEU A 252 -55.42 21.70 -6.70
N CYS A 253 -56.63 21.26 -6.33
CA CYS A 253 -56.86 19.88 -5.91
C CYS A 253 -56.64 18.87 -7.03
N GLY A 254 -56.99 19.21 -8.25
CA GLY A 254 -56.66 18.40 -9.45
C GLY A 254 -55.17 18.23 -9.62
N LEU A 255 -54.41 19.32 -9.51
CA LEU A 255 -52.96 19.28 -9.60
C LEU A 255 -52.33 18.47 -8.43
N ALA A 256 -52.82 18.65 -7.21
CA ALA A 256 -52.36 17.86 -6.07
C ALA A 256 -52.70 16.37 -6.24
N GLY A 257 -53.92 16.04 -6.70
CA GLY A 257 -54.32 14.66 -7.02
C GLY A 257 -53.47 14.06 -8.15
N GLY A 258 -53.16 14.84 -9.17
CA GLY A 258 -52.26 14.43 -10.25
C GLY A 258 -50.82 14.18 -9.77
N ALA A 259 -50.32 15.06 -8.90
CA ALA A 259 -49.00 14.86 -8.29
C ALA A 259 -48.96 13.62 -7.35
N ALA A 260 -50.01 13.42 -6.56
CA ALA A 260 -50.12 12.21 -5.72
C ALA A 260 -50.18 10.92 -6.57
N ALA A 261 -51.00 10.94 -7.65
CA ALA A 261 -51.06 9.82 -8.59
C ALA A 261 -49.70 9.58 -9.27
N TRP A 262 -48.96 10.64 -9.64
CA TRP A 262 -47.64 10.54 -10.19
C TRP A 262 -46.67 9.85 -9.24
N LEU A 263 -46.55 10.31 -7.98
CA LEU A 263 -45.70 9.72 -6.95
C LEU A 263 -46.11 8.28 -6.59
N THR A 264 -47.40 7.98 -6.59
CA THR A 264 -47.92 6.63 -6.32
C THR A 264 -47.52 5.65 -7.43
N VAL A 265 -47.64 6.06 -8.69
CA VAL A 265 -47.16 5.24 -9.83
C VAL A 265 -45.64 5.01 -9.75
N ASP A 266 -44.87 6.04 -9.39
CA ASP A 266 -43.43 5.89 -9.21
C ASP A 266 -43.12 4.87 -8.09
N ALA A 267 -43.71 5.00 -6.94
CA ALA A 267 -43.50 4.10 -5.83
C ALA A 267 -43.83 2.63 -6.18
N VAL A 268 -44.98 2.43 -6.87
CA VAL A 268 -45.39 1.08 -7.30
C VAL A 268 -44.42 0.51 -8.34
N VAL A 269 -44.04 1.29 -9.34
CA VAL A 269 -43.14 0.82 -10.40
C VAL A 269 -41.74 0.55 -9.84
N VAL A 270 -41.22 1.41 -8.93
CA VAL A 270 -39.92 1.20 -8.27
C VAL A 270 -39.94 -0.08 -7.43
N ASN A 271 -41.01 -0.27 -6.61
CA ASN A 271 -41.11 -1.46 -5.76
C ASN A 271 -41.25 -2.76 -6.58
N LEU A 272 -41.98 -2.74 -7.70
CA LEU A 272 -42.07 -3.90 -8.58
C LEU A 272 -40.76 -4.18 -9.26
N ASP A 273 -40.06 -3.16 -9.72
CA ASP A 273 -38.76 -3.31 -10.35
C ASP A 273 -37.71 -3.81 -9.34
N GLU A 274 -37.73 -3.32 -8.10
CA GLU A 274 -36.89 -3.82 -7.03
C GLU A 274 -37.13 -5.31 -6.79
N TYR A 275 -38.39 -5.69 -6.63
CA TYR A 275 -38.77 -7.07 -6.34
C TYR A 275 -38.29 -8.06 -7.42
N PHE A 276 -38.35 -7.69 -8.69
CA PHE A 276 -38.00 -8.58 -9.79
C PHE A 276 -36.52 -8.49 -10.23
N ASN A 277 -35.87 -7.35 -10.02
CA ASN A 277 -34.57 -7.07 -10.66
C ASN A 277 -33.45 -6.73 -9.69
N ARG A 278 -33.71 -6.58 -8.40
CA ARG A 278 -32.70 -6.19 -7.39
C ARG A 278 -31.53 -7.16 -7.36
N ASP A 279 -31.79 -8.45 -7.26
CA ASP A 279 -30.73 -9.47 -7.20
C ASP A 279 -29.85 -9.47 -8.44
N VAL A 280 -30.49 -9.34 -9.61
CA VAL A 280 -29.76 -9.23 -10.89
C VAL A 280 -28.89 -7.98 -10.93
N PHE A 281 -29.44 -6.86 -10.46
CA PHE A 281 -28.70 -5.59 -10.40
C PHE A 281 -27.50 -5.68 -9.45
N GLU A 282 -27.66 -6.21 -8.26
CA GLU A 282 -26.55 -6.40 -7.30
C GLU A 282 -25.47 -7.34 -7.84
N ILE A 283 -25.86 -8.44 -8.52
CA ILE A 283 -24.92 -9.36 -9.17
C ILE A 283 -24.14 -8.67 -10.28
N GLU A 284 -24.82 -7.90 -11.13
CA GLU A 284 -24.15 -7.15 -12.21
C GLU A 284 -23.16 -6.12 -11.65
N LEU A 285 -23.58 -5.37 -10.63
CA LEU A 285 -22.73 -4.37 -9.97
C LEU A 285 -21.49 -5.04 -9.35
N ARG A 286 -21.71 -6.18 -8.68
CA ARG A 286 -20.63 -7.00 -8.10
C ARG A 286 -19.66 -7.50 -9.17
N ASN A 287 -20.15 -7.92 -10.33
CA ASN A 287 -19.32 -8.36 -11.44
C ASN A 287 -18.48 -7.23 -12.04
N ILE A 288 -19.04 -6.03 -12.16
CA ILE A 288 -18.31 -4.84 -12.64
C ILE A 288 -17.18 -4.48 -11.65
N ILE A 289 -17.48 -4.47 -10.35
CA ILE A 289 -16.49 -4.20 -9.30
C ILE A 289 -15.39 -5.28 -9.30
N LYS A 290 -15.75 -6.54 -9.51
CA LYS A 290 -14.80 -7.65 -9.61
C LYS A 290 -13.85 -7.49 -10.81
N GLU A 291 -14.36 -7.03 -11.94
CA GLU A 291 -13.52 -6.77 -13.11
C GLU A 291 -12.60 -5.56 -12.92
N ASP A 292 -13.09 -4.49 -12.30
CA ASP A 292 -12.27 -3.34 -11.90
C ASP A 292 -11.14 -3.76 -10.97
N ARG A 293 -11.44 -4.56 -9.94
CA ARG A 293 -10.44 -5.12 -9.03
C ARG A 293 -9.40 -5.96 -9.76
N LYS A 294 -9.82 -6.81 -10.70
CA LYS A 294 -8.91 -7.64 -11.50
C LYS A 294 -7.97 -6.79 -12.36
N ASN A 295 -8.49 -5.71 -12.95
CA ASN A 295 -7.69 -4.79 -13.75
C ASN A 295 -6.66 -4.05 -12.89
N LYS A 296 -7.04 -3.54 -11.72
CA LYS A 296 -6.11 -2.91 -10.77
C LYS A 296 -5.04 -3.89 -10.26
N LYS A 297 -5.41 -5.16 -10.03
CA LYS A 297 -4.45 -6.21 -9.69
C LYS A 297 -3.38 -6.36 -10.78
N LYS A 298 -3.78 -6.49 -12.05
CA LYS A 298 -2.83 -6.61 -13.17
C LYS A 298 -1.89 -5.41 -13.27
N ILE A 299 -2.40 -4.20 -13.05
CA ILE A 299 -1.60 -2.98 -13.11
C ILE A 299 -0.56 -2.95 -11.98
N LEU A 300 -0.96 -3.32 -10.76
CA LEU A 300 -0.03 -3.39 -9.62
C LEU A 300 1.03 -4.50 -9.81
N GLU A 301 0.64 -5.65 -10.31
CA GLU A 301 1.58 -6.74 -10.63
C GLU A 301 2.60 -6.32 -11.71
N ALA A 302 2.14 -5.59 -12.75
CA ALA A 302 3.03 -5.02 -13.75
C ALA A 302 3.99 -3.98 -13.16
N ALA A 303 3.52 -3.14 -12.25
CA ALA A 303 4.35 -2.17 -11.54
C ALA A 303 5.41 -2.84 -10.65
N LEU A 304 5.08 -3.96 -9.98
CA LEU A 304 6.04 -4.77 -9.24
C LEU A 304 7.12 -5.37 -10.15
N ILE A 305 6.73 -5.87 -11.31
CA ILE A 305 7.70 -6.37 -12.31
C ILE A 305 8.63 -5.25 -12.75
N GLN A 306 8.07 -4.08 -13.09
CA GLN A 306 8.84 -2.92 -13.49
C GLN A 306 9.82 -2.46 -12.39
N LYS A 307 9.39 -2.46 -11.12
CA LYS A 307 10.24 -2.15 -9.97
C LYS A 307 11.41 -3.12 -9.86
N ALA A 308 11.15 -4.42 -9.94
CA ALA A 308 12.20 -5.43 -9.88
C ALA A 308 13.18 -5.32 -11.04
N CYS A 309 12.70 -5.05 -12.27
CA CYS A 309 13.56 -4.83 -13.44
C CYS A 309 14.40 -3.54 -13.33
N ALA A 310 13.82 -2.47 -12.80
CA ALA A 310 14.54 -1.21 -12.60
C ALA A 310 15.67 -1.35 -11.57
N MET A 311 15.47 -2.14 -10.51
CA MET A 311 16.51 -2.44 -9.53
C MET A 311 17.67 -3.22 -10.14
N ALA A 312 17.40 -4.13 -11.09
CA ALA A 312 18.42 -4.94 -11.75
C ALA A 312 19.22 -4.17 -12.82
N LYS A 313 18.62 -3.15 -13.48
CA LYS A 313 19.22 -2.46 -14.63
C LYS A 313 20.05 -1.22 -14.31
N ASN A 314 19.94 -0.64 -13.14
CA ASN A 314 20.52 0.68 -12.84
C ASN A 314 22.00 0.66 -12.42
N PHE A 315 22.70 -0.44 -12.65
CA PHE A 315 24.14 -0.58 -12.39
C PHE A 315 24.97 -0.77 -13.67
N THR A 316 24.33 -0.78 -14.84
CA THR A 316 24.96 -0.72 -16.16
C THR A 316 25.02 0.72 -16.64
#